data_6d5abf7dabeff5bed691bea122fee0ca
#
_entry.id   6d5abf7dabeff5bed691bea122fee0ca
#
_cell.length_a   1.000
_cell.length_b   1.000
_cell.length_c   1.000
_cell.angle_alpha   90.00
_cell.angle_beta   90.00
_cell.angle_gamma   90.00
#
_symmetry.space_group_name_H-M   'P 1'
#
loop_
_entity.id
_entity.type
_entity.pdbx_description
1 polymer ?
#
loop_
_entity_poly.entity_id
_entity_poly.type
_entity_poly.pdbx_seq_one_letter_code
_entity_poly.pdbx_strand_id
1 'polypeptide(L)'
;SSLSPATCAGCGRLRRDGRTPVRSEPPGALPLGAGLAVLHALLALPGRPLDLDWTVFAVVPAELAAVAAAMALTPTSWQRALRRTALALLALALVIKLADFAAYAALGRAFDPVFDLHLAGAGWTLFTGAFGTPTAVAAAAALFVIFALALAAAGRALAVLAAGVAATPAGFGRRLAVAGLVLVVAGAAVLPGVRAGNAALLEGKLRAGVEAVASLRDFAGAAADDALAEVPTDALLSELQGRDVLLLVVESYGRSALAHPRYGPTIQPLLQRFEATLDAVGYGARSGWLTSPVTGGRSWLAHATLLAGVEIGDQRRYASLLASERRSLVHGFARAGWRTVAVMPAITMPWPEGAWFGYDATYTARDLGYAGEPFNWVTMPDQYTLSALERLELAASDRPPVMAEVALISSHAPWTPIPPVLDWDAVGDGSVFTPYARAGDPPAVVWRDAERVRAQYLKAVEYALANLEAYVATHGRDDL
;
A
#
# COMPACT_ATOMS: atom_id res chain seq x y z
N SER A 1 -84.13 32.42 51.56
CA SER A 1 -84.32 32.29 50.11
C SER A 1 -83.08 31.61 49.44
N SER A 2 -83.14 30.39 49.42
CA SER A 2 -83.32 29.37 48.36
C SER A 2 -82.71 29.77 46.99
N LEU A 3 -81.77 28.95 46.50
CA LEU A 3 -81.72 28.43 45.16
C LEU A 3 -80.72 27.26 45.01
N SER A 4 -81.24 26.12 44.49
CA SER A 4 -80.58 24.85 44.24
C SER A 4 -79.52 24.88 43.17
N PRO A 5 -78.60 23.88 43.12
CA PRO A 5 -77.64 23.71 42.10
C PRO A 5 -78.15 22.79 40.96
N ALA A 6 -77.95 23.16 39.72
CA ALA A 6 -78.23 22.39 38.51
C ALA A 6 -77.12 21.39 38.27
N THR A 7 -77.50 20.13 38.04
CA THR A 7 -76.69 18.99 37.61
C THR A 7 -76.23 19.18 36.15
N CYS A 8 -74.97 19.05 35.89
CA CYS A 8 -74.42 18.92 34.56
C CYS A 8 -73.93 17.46 34.35
N ALA A 9 -74.74 16.65 33.64
CA ALA A 9 -74.38 15.34 33.14
C ALA A 9 -73.69 15.52 31.79
N GLY A 10 -72.52 14.91 31.61
CA GLY A 10 -71.89 14.84 30.30
C GLY A 10 -70.35 14.80 30.29
N CYS A 11 -69.74 13.92 31.08
CA CYS A 11 -68.31 13.64 30.88
C CYS A 11 -68.14 12.34 30.13
N GLY A 12 -68.10 12.46 28.80
CA GLY A 12 -67.84 11.33 27.89
C GLY A 12 -66.51 10.73 28.14
N ARG A 13 -66.42 9.45 28.48
CA ARG A 13 -65.22 8.66 28.56
C ARG A 13 -64.64 8.55 27.15
N LEU A 14 -63.49 9.18 26.93
CA LEU A 14 -62.64 8.89 25.76
C LEU A 14 -62.19 7.43 25.90
N ARG A 15 -62.74 6.57 25.03
CA ARG A 15 -62.22 5.20 24.80
C ARG A 15 -60.77 5.37 24.34
N ARG A 16 -59.84 4.90 25.17
CA ARG A 16 -58.50 4.56 24.68
C ARG A 16 -58.66 3.41 23.69
N ASP A 17 -58.49 3.74 22.40
CA ASP A 17 -58.33 2.72 21.35
C ASP A 17 -57.16 1.81 21.73
N GLY A 18 -57.47 0.65 22.25
CA GLY A 18 -56.55 -0.44 22.47
C GLY A 18 -56.07 -0.98 21.11
N ARG A 19 -55.15 -0.28 20.47
CA ARG A 19 -54.40 -0.92 19.39
C ARG A 19 -53.55 -2.03 20.03
N THR A 20 -54.04 -3.22 20.00
CA THR A 20 -53.24 -4.42 20.20
C THR A 20 -52.05 -4.35 19.23
N PRO A 21 -50.81 -4.51 19.69
CA PRO A 21 -49.67 -4.55 18.78
C PRO A 21 -49.92 -5.72 17.81
N VAL A 22 -50.03 -5.43 16.53
CA VAL A 22 -50.09 -6.43 15.45
C VAL A 22 -48.81 -7.24 15.61
N ARG A 23 -48.92 -8.47 16.13
CA ARG A 23 -47.82 -9.44 16.08
C ARG A 23 -47.60 -9.75 14.63
N SER A 24 -46.51 -9.20 14.05
CA SER A 24 -46.06 -9.61 12.75
C SER A 24 -45.82 -11.13 12.78
N GLU A 25 -46.37 -11.80 11.79
CA GLU A 25 -46.11 -13.24 11.62
C GLU A 25 -44.60 -13.51 11.57
N PRO A 26 -44.10 -14.60 12.16
CA PRO A 26 -42.70 -14.95 12.08
C PRO A 26 -42.29 -15.12 10.61
N PRO A 27 -41.09 -14.67 10.22
CA PRO A 27 -40.60 -14.89 8.87
C PRO A 27 -40.55 -16.39 8.61
N GLY A 28 -41.04 -16.83 7.43
CA GLY A 28 -40.96 -18.22 7.01
C GLY A 28 -39.50 -18.71 6.96
N ALA A 29 -39.31 -20.03 6.92
CA ALA A 29 -37.96 -20.63 6.89
C ALA A 29 -37.11 -20.17 5.71
N LEU A 30 -37.69 -19.94 4.52
CA LEU A 30 -36.98 -19.48 3.33
C LEU A 30 -36.33 -18.08 3.47
N PRO A 31 -37.03 -17.01 3.90
CA PRO A 31 -36.39 -15.71 4.09
C PRO A 31 -35.34 -15.71 5.20
N LEU A 32 -35.50 -16.53 6.24
CA LEU A 32 -34.51 -16.68 7.30
C LEU A 32 -33.24 -17.35 6.77
N GLY A 33 -33.37 -18.46 6.04
CA GLY A 33 -32.25 -19.15 5.42
C GLY A 33 -31.48 -18.24 4.41
N ALA A 34 -32.22 -17.53 3.57
CA ALA A 34 -31.64 -16.60 2.63
C ALA A 34 -30.88 -15.44 3.33
N GLY A 35 -31.46 -14.90 4.43
CA GLY A 35 -30.81 -13.88 5.24
C GLY A 35 -29.51 -14.37 5.88
N LEU A 36 -29.51 -15.57 6.45
CA LEU A 36 -28.31 -16.19 7.01
C LEU A 36 -27.24 -16.44 5.94
N ALA A 37 -27.61 -16.90 4.76
CA ALA A 37 -26.72 -17.14 3.64
C ALA A 37 -26.05 -15.83 3.17
N VAL A 38 -26.81 -14.74 3.08
CA VAL A 38 -26.25 -13.41 2.73
C VAL A 38 -25.25 -12.93 3.78
N LEU A 39 -25.60 -13.00 5.07
CA LEU A 39 -24.68 -12.59 6.13
C LEU A 39 -23.43 -13.47 6.17
N HIS A 40 -23.60 -14.79 6.00
CA HIS A 40 -22.50 -15.73 5.92
C HIS A 40 -21.56 -15.39 4.77
N ALA A 41 -22.08 -15.21 3.57
CA ALA A 41 -21.29 -14.90 2.40
C ALA A 41 -20.47 -13.60 2.59
N LEU A 42 -21.08 -12.53 3.10
CA LEU A 42 -20.40 -11.26 3.33
C LEU A 42 -19.34 -11.34 4.44
N LEU A 43 -19.60 -12.08 5.50
CA LEU A 43 -18.63 -12.28 6.59
C LEU A 43 -17.47 -13.19 6.18
N ALA A 44 -17.71 -14.18 5.31
CA ALA A 44 -16.70 -15.11 4.83
C ALA A 44 -15.77 -14.52 3.76
N LEU A 45 -16.12 -13.40 3.11
CA LEU A 45 -15.25 -12.77 2.09
C LEU A 45 -13.82 -12.59 2.62
N PRO A 46 -12.78 -12.99 1.85
CA PRO A 46 -11.39 -12.81 2.26
C PRO A 46 -10.91 -11.39 2.01
N GLY A 47 -9.84 -10.98 2.70
CA GLY A 47 -9.12 -9.74 2.46
C GLY A 47 -7.94 -9.88 1.50
N ARG A 48 -7.62 -11.11 1.04
CA ARG A 48 -6.48 -11.36 0.13
C ARG A 48 -6.96 -12.00 -1.17
N PRO A 49 -6.44 -11.55 -2.34
CA PRO A 49 -6.80 -12.18 -3.63
C PRO A 49 -6.51 -13.68 -3.70
N LEU A 50 -5.38 -14.12 -3.13
CA LEU A 50 -4.95 -15.52 -3.12
C LEU A 50 -5.85 -16.45 -2.27
N ASP A 51 -6.59 -15.87 -1.31
CA ASP A 51 -7.50 -16.63 -0.45
C ASP A 51 -8.90 -16.71 -1.05
N LEU A 52 -9.14 -16.14 -2.24
CA LEU A 52 -10.44 -16.17 -2.91
C LEU A 52 -10.64 -17.51 -3.62
N ASP A 53 -11.08 -18.50 -2.84
CA ASP A 53 -11.46 -19.83 -3.28
C ASP A 53 -12.86 -20.17 -2.73
N TRP A 54 -13.55 -21.11 -3.35
CA TRP A 54 -14.87 -21.58 -2.90
C TRP A 54 -14.84 -22.16 -1.48
N THR A 55 -13.70 -22.64 -1.01
CA THR A 55 -13.50 -23.17 0.34
C THR A 55 -13.71 -22.14 1.45
N VAL A 56 -13.58 -20.83 1.17
CA VAL A 56 -13.82 -19.77 2.18
C VAL A 56 -15.27 -19.78 2.66
N PHE A 57 -16.20 -20.16 1.79
CA PHE A 57 -17.63 -20.27 2.16
C PHE A 57 -17.97 -21.54 2.96
N ALA A 58 -17.05 -22.51 3.08
CA ALA A 58 -17.19 -23.63 3.98
C ALA A 58 -16.84 -23.27 5.44
N VAL A 59 -16.17 -22.14 5.66
CA VAL A 59 -15.82 -21.65 7.00
C VAL A 59 -17.00 -20.91 7.59
N VAL A 60 -17.43 -21.28 8.79
CA VAL A 60 -18.52 -20.61 9.51
C VAL A 60 -17.99 -19.42 10.29
N PRO A 61 -18.42 -18.17 9.96
CA PRO A 61 -18.03 -16.99 10.72
C PRO A 61 -18.65 -17.03 12.13
N ALA A 62 -17.82 -17.02 13.16
CA ALA A 62 -18.25 -17.00 14.55
C ALA A 62 -19.10 -15.75 14.87
N GLU A 63 -18.85 -14.66 14.17
CA GLU A 63 -19.58 -13.40 14.29
C GLU A 63 -21.07 -13.55 13.97
N LEU A 64 -21.44 -14.47 13.07
CA LEU A 64 -22.84 -14.71 12.74
C LEU A 64 -23.62 -15.23 13.95
N ALA A 65 -23.04 -16.21 14.68
CA ALA A 65 -23.62 -16.74 15.90
C ALA A 65 -23.63 -15.70 17.04
N ALA A 66 -22.55 -14.89 17.13
CA ALA A 66 -22.47 -13.81 18.12
C ALA A 66 -23.56 -12.75 17.89
N VAL A 67 -23.82 -12.35 16.65
CA VAL A 67 -24.89 -11.40 16.30
C VAL A 67 -26.26 -11.99 16.60
N ALA A 68 -26.51 -13.28 16.26
CA ALA A 68 -27.76 -13.96 16.55
C ALA A 68 -28.01 -14.07 18.08
N ALA A 69 -26.98 -14.42 18.84
CA ALA A 69 -27.05 -14.50 20.32
C ALA A 69 -27.27 -13.10 20.92
N ALA A 70 -26.57 -12.10 20.47
CA ALA A 70 -26.76 -10.70 20.92
C ALA A 70 -28.21 -10.25 20.69
N MET A 71 -28.80 -10.58 19.51
CA MET A 71 -30.20 -10.25 19.23
C MET A 71 -31.19 -11.01 20.16
N ALA A 72 -30.90 -12.27 20.50
CA ALA A 72 -31.74 -13.02 21.42
C ALA A 72 -31.69 -12.56 22.89
N LEU A 73 -30.55 -12.00 23.30
CA LEU A 73 -30.31 -11.51 24.66
C LEU A 73 -30.71 -10.04 24.87
N THR A 74 -30.77 -9.27 23.80
CA THR A 74 -31.01 -7.81 23.85
C THR A 74 -32.51 -7.50 23.93
N PRO A 75 -32.96 -6.61 24.82
CA PRO A 75 -34.36 -6.18 24.90
C PRO A 75 -34.83 -5.55 23.59
N THR A 76 -36.13 -5.67 23.30
CA THR A 76 -36.73 -5.18 22.03
C THR A 76 -36.52 -3.69 21.79
N SER A 77 -36.43 -2.87 22.86
CA SER A 77 -36.14 -1.45 22.77
C SER A 77 -34.77 -1.13 22.17
N TRP A 78 -33.77 -2.02 22.38
CA TRP A 78 -32.38 -1.85 21.89
C TRP A 78 -32.09 -2.57 20.59
N GLN A 79 -33.00 -3.40 20.10
CA GLN A 79 -32.82 -4.19 18.86
C GLN A 79 -32.50 -3.33 17.64
N ARG A 80 -33.06 -2.12 17.57
CA ARG A 80 -32.78 -1.20 16.44
C ARG A 80 -31.37 -0.67 16.51
N ALA A 81 -30.89 -0.33 17.69
CA ALA A 81 -29.52 0.12 17.90
C ALA A 81 -28.53 -1.03 17.58
N LEU A 82 -28.78 -2.23 18.12
CA LEU A 82 -27.93 -3.41 17.87
C LEU A 82 -27.81 -3.73 16.38
N ARG A 83 -28.91 -3.72 15.61
CA ARG A 83 -28.88 -3.96 14.17
C ARG A 83 -28.05 -2.89 13.42
N ARG A 84 -28.19 -1.61 13.80
CA ARG A 84 -27.41 -0.53 13.21
C ARG A 84 -25.92 -0.68 13.52
N THR A 85 -25.58 -1.03 14.77
CA THR A 85 -24.19 -1.30 15.17
C THR A 85 -23.62 -2.51 14.42
N ALA A 86 -24.35 -3.63 14.33
CA ALA A 86 -23.92 -4.81 13.59
C ALA A 86 -23.70 -4.49 12.09
N LEU A 87 -24.61 -3.72 11.48
CA LEU A 87 -24.44 -3.29 10.08
C LEU A 87 -23.23 -2.34 9.90
N ALA A 88 -23.01 -1.43 10.83
CA ALA A 88 -21.86 -0.53 10.79
C ALA A 88 -20.51 -1.28 10.93
N LEU A 89 -20.45 -2.26 11.86
CA LEU A 89 -19.27 -3.11 12.01
C LEU A 89 -19.01 -3.99 10.77
N LEU A 90 -20.08 -4.54 10.17
CA LEU A 90 -19.96 -5.28 8.92
C LEU A 90 -19.49 -4.38 7.78
N ALA A 91 -20.05 -3.18 7.64
CA ALA A 91 -19.61 -2.20 6.64
C ALA A 91 -18.14 -1.85 6.81
N LEU A 92 -17.70 -1.58 8.04
CA LEU A 92 -16.29 -1.31 8.35
C LEU A 92 -15.40 -2.49 7.98
N ALA A 93 -15.78 -3.72 8.35
CA ALA A 93 -15.03 -4.92 8.00
C ALA A 93 -14.92 -5.12 6.48
N LEU A 94 -16.02 -4.89 5.74
CA LEU A 94 -16.03 -5.00 4.27
C LEU A 94 -15.16 -3.92 3.61
N VAL A 95 -15.17 -2.67 4.10
CA VAL A 95 -14.29 -1.60 3.61
C VAL A 95 -12.82 -1.98 3.83
N ILE A 96 -12.46 -2.46 5.02
CA ILE A 96 -11.10 -2.88 5.33
C ILE A 96 -10.67 -4.07 4.46
N LYS A 97 -11.54 -5.09 4.29
CA LYS A 97 -11.25 -6.23 3.40
C LYS A 97 -11.04 -5.80 1.96
N LEU A 98 -11.85 -4.88 1.45
CA LEU A 98 -11.72 -4.36 0.10
C LEU A 98 -10.40 -3.57 -0.06
N ALA A 99 -10.06 -2.77 0.93
CA ALA A 99 -8.79 -2.04 0.96
C ALA A 99 -7.58 -3.00 1.08
N ASP A 100 -7.66 -4.02 1.94
CA ASP A 100 -6.65 -5.08 2.02
C ASP A 100 -6.51 -5.82 0.68
N PHE A 101 -7.63 -6.20 0.05
CA PHE A 101 -7.62 -6.87 -1.24
C PHE A 101 -6.92 -6.05 -2.32
N ALA A 102 -7.25 -4.75 -2.42
CA ALA A 102 -6.60 -3.82 -3.34
C ALA A 102 -5.10 -3.64 -3.03
N ALA A 103 -4.74 -3.50 -1.74
CA ALA A 103 -3.35 -3.34 -1.32
C ALA A 103 -2.52 -4.62 -1.58
N TYR A 104 -3.07 -5.80 -1.32
CA TYR A 104 -2.38 -7.05 -1.66
C TYR A 104 -2.22 -7.22 -3.17
N ALA A 105 -3.23 -6.85 -3.97
CA ALA A 105 -3.16 -6.93 -5.43
C ALA A 105 -2.11 -5.97 -6.01
N ALA A 106 -2.00 -4.76 -5.47
CA ALA A 106 -1.12 -3.71 -5.98
C ALA A 106 0.27 -3.69 -5.33
N LEU A 107 0.35 -3.99 -4.02
CA LEU A 107 1.53 -3.75 -3.20
C LEU A 107 2.07 -5.02 -2.50
N GLY A 108 1.38 -6.17 -2.63
CA GLY A 108 1.79 -7.43 -2.00
C GLY A 108 1.68 -7.47 -0.47
N ARG A 109 1.02 -6.50 0.17
CA ARG A 109 0.88 -6.38 1.63
C ARG A 109 -0.51 -5.93 2.06
N ALA A 110 -0.79 -6.06 3.36
CA ALA A 110 -2.04 -5.56 3.93
C ALA A 110 -2.14 -4.03 3.85
N PHE A 111 -3.36 -3.53 3.69
CA PHE A 111 -3.68 -2.10 3.78
C PHE A 111 -3.43 -1.58 5.20
N ASP A 112 -2.71 -0.46 5.30
CA ASP A 112 -2.53 0.27 6.54
C ASP A 112 -3.45 1.51 6.55
N PRO A 113 -4.49 1.55 7.40
CA PRO A 113 -5.47 2.64 7.38
C PRO A 113 -4.87 3.99 7.79
N VAL A 114 -3.71 3.99 8.42
CA VAL A 114 -3.05 5.21 8.86
C VAL A 114 -2.12 5.76 7.78
N PHE A 115 -1.42 4.86 7.06
CA PHE A 115 -0.36 5.25 6.14
C PHE A 115 -0.78 5.22 4.67
N ASP A 116 -1.74 4.37 4.28
CA ASP A 116 -2.05 4.20 2.87
C ASP A 116 -3.16 5.12 2.36
N LEU A 117 -3.88 5.83 3.26
CA LEU A 117 -4.93 6.77 2.84
C LEU A 117 -4.39 7.88 1.93
N HIS A 118 -3.19 8.38 2.17
CA HIS A 118 -2.57 9.39 1.31
C HIS A 118 -2.17 8.84 -0.08
N LEU A 119 -1.98 7.52 -0.22
CA LEU A 119 -1.70 6.89 -1.50
C LEU A 119 -2.93 6.73 -2.40
N ALA A 120 -4.14 7.00 -1.89
CA ALA A 120 -5.38 6.86 -2.68
C ALA A 120 -5.36 7.71 -3.94
N GLY A 121 -4.81 8.93 -3.87
CA GLY A 121 -4.63 9.81 -5.03
C GLY A 121 -3.66 9.24 -6.07
N ALA A 122 -2.50 8.75 -5.62
CA ALA A 122 -1.53 8.11 -6.49
C ALA A 122 -2.10 6.83 -7.13
N GLY A 123 -2.80 6.01 -6.34
CA GLY A 123 -3.49 4.82 -6.83
C GLY A 123 -4.55 5.16 -7.89
N TRP A 124 -5.30 6.25 -7.70
CA TRP A 124 -6.25 6.72 -8.70
C TRP A 124 -5.56 7.15 -9.99
N THR A 125 -4.45 7.89 -9.90
CA THR A 125 -3.65 8.32 -11.06
C THR A 125 -3.09 7.13 -11.83
N LEU A 126 -2.55 6.12 -11.13
CA LEU A 126 -2.08 4.88 -11.76
C LEU A 126 -3.20 4.12 -12.45
N PHE A 127 -4.36 4.00 -11.80
CA PHE A 127 -5.51 3.28 -12.35
C PHE A 127 -6.08 3.99 -13.59
N THR A 128 -6.22 5.32 -13.56
CA THR A 128 -6.67 6.12 -14.71
C THR A 128 -5.64 6.11 -15.84
N GLY A 129 -4.35 6.11 -15.52
CA GLY A 129 -3.27 5.99 -16.49
C GLY A 129 -3.25 4.63 -17.21
N ALA A 130 -3.51 3.54 -16.47
CA ALA A 130 -3.49 2.19 -17.02
C ALA A 130 -4.74 1.85 -17.86
N PHE A 131 -5.93 2.30 -17.46
CA PHE A 131 -7.21 1.87 -18.03
C PHE A 131 -8.04 3.01 -18.68
N GLY A 132 -7.58 4.24 -18.55
CA GLY A 132 -8.29 5.45 -18.97
C GLY A 132 -9.35 5.93 -17.96
N THR A 133 -9.54 7.26 -17.88
CA THR A 133 -10.45 7.90 -16.93
C THR A 133 -11.90 7.39 -17.00
N PRO A 134 -12.53 7.21 -18.20
CA PRO A 134 -13.91 6.73 -18.27
C PRO A 134 -14.07 5.32 -17.65
N THR A 135 -13.14 4.41 -17.93
CA THR A 135 -13.15 3.05 -17.38
C THR A 135 -12.97 3.06 -15.87
N ALA A 136 -12.06 3.90 -15.36
CA ALA A 136 -11.81 4.04 -13.93
C ALA A 136 -13.04 4.54 -13.18
N VAL A 137 -13.71 5.57 -13.71
CA VAL A 137 -14.95 6.11 -13.13
C VAL A 137 -16.08 5.07 -13.15
N ALA A 138 -16.25 4.36 -14.28
CA ALA A 138 -17.26 3.31 -14.38
C ALA A 138 -17.03 2.17 -13.39
N ALA A 139 -15.77 1.73 -13.23
CA ALA A 139 -15.40 0.69 -12.26
C ALA A 139 -15.65 1.14 -10.82
N ALA A 140 -15.28 2.37 -10.46
CA ALA A 140 -15.52 2.92 -9.13
C ALA A 140 -17.03 3.04 -8.83
N ALA A 141 -17.82 3.52 -9.79
CA ALA A 141 -19.27 3.59 -9.67
C ALA A 141 -19.91 2.20 -9.51
N ALA A 142 -19.48 1.22 -10.31
CA ALA A 142 -19.96 -0.17 -10.20
C ALA A 142 -19.64 -0.76 -8.82
N LEU A 143 -18.41 -0.58 -8.33
CA LEU A 143 -18.00 -1.03 -7.00
C LEU A 143 -18.84 -0.40 -5.88
N PHE A 144 -19.09 0.91 -5.97
CA PHE A 144 -19.96 1.63 -5.03
C PHE A 144 -21.39 1.06 -5.01
N VAL A 145 -21.98 0.81 -6.19
CA VAL A 145 -23.32 0.23 -6.31
C VAL A 145 -23.35 -1.17 -5.72
N ILE A 146 -22.39 -2.03 -6.03
CA ILE A 146 -22.29 -3.39 -5.48
C ILE A 146 -22.20 -3.34 -3.96
N PHE A 147 -21.36 -2.47 -3.42
CA PHE A 147 -21.19 -2.26 -1.98
C PHE A 147 -22.48 -1.80 -1.31
N ALA A 148 -23.17 -0.80 -1.91
CA ALA A 148 -24.46 -0.32 -1.40
C ALA A 148 -25.54 -1.40 -1.40
N LEU A 149 -25.62 -2.21 -2.47
CA LEU A 149 -26.54 -3.35 -2.56
C LEU A 149 -26.23 -4.43 -1.53
N ALA A 150 -24.95 -4.72 -1.31
CA ALA A 150 -24.52 -5.68 -0.28
C ALA A 150 -24.92 -5.22 1.13
N LEU A 151 -24.75 -3.93 1.46
CA LEU A 151 -25.17 -3.37 2.74
C LEU A 151 -26.71 -3.34 2.89
N ALA A 152 -27.45 -3.04 1.83
CA ALA A 152 -28.91 -3.09 1.84
C ALA A 152 -29.41 -4.53 2.07
N ALA A 153 -28.82 -5.51 1.40
CA ALA A 153 -29.10 -6.95 1.60
C ALA A 153 -28.77 -7.39 3.03
N ALA A 154 -27.60 -7.00 3.57
CA ALA A 154 -27.22 -7.28 4.95
C ALA A 154 -28.18 -6.64 5.97
N GLY A 155 -28.57 -5.38 5.76
CA GLY A 155 -29.54 -4.69 6.61
C GLY A 155 -30.90 -5.39 6.64
N ARG A 156 -31.37 -5.88 5.48
CA ARG A 156 -32.58 -6.68 5.35
C ARG A 156 -32.43 -8.05 6.03
N ALA A 157 -31.30 -8.72 5.84
CA ALA A 157 -30.99 -10.00 6.48
C ALA A 157 -30.98 -9.89 8.02
N LEU A 158 -30.35 -8.85 8.57
CA LEU A 158 -30.36 -8.55 10.00
C LEU A 158 -31.79 -8.27 10.54
N ALA A 159 -32.64 -7.62 9.72
CA ALA A 159 -34.03 -7.39 10.10
C ALA A 159 -34.83 -8.70 10.14
N VAL A 160 -34.64 -9.59 9.17
CA VAL A 160 -35.28 -10.92 9.12
C VAL A 160 -34.78 -11.78 10.27
N LEU A 161 -33.50 -11.79 10.58
CA LEU A 161 -32.91 -12.51 11.71
C LEU A 161 -33.50 -12.01 13.04
N ALA A 162 -33.61 -10.71 13.25
CA ALA A 162 -34.20 -10.11 14.44
C ALA A 162 -35.70 -10.49 14.60
N ALA A 163 -36.46 -10.52 13.49
CA ALA A 163 -37.85 -10.92 13.50
C ALA A 163 -38.00 -12.43 13.85
N GLY A 164 -37.13 -13.29 13.31
CA GLY A 164 -37.09 -14.72 13.65
C GLY A 164 -36.77 -14.97 15.13
N VAL A 165 -35.79 -14.26 15.66
CA VAL A 165 -35.43 -14.31 17.09
C VAL A 165 -36.61 -13.81 17.99
N ALA A 166 -37.28 -12.74 17.60
CA ALA A 166 -38.41 -12.21 18.35
C ALA A 166 -39.63 -13.14 18.35
N ALA A 167 -39.79 -14.01 17.35
CA ALA A 167 -40.87 -14.99 17.25
C ALA A 167 -40.62 -16.23 18.11
N THR A 168 -39.39 -16.50 18.56
CA THR A 168 -39.09 -17.65 19.44
C THR A 168 -39.46 -17.35 20.87
N PRO A 169 -40.01 -18.37 21.64
CA PRO A 169 -40.31 -18.21 23.08
C PRO A 169 -39.07 -17.75 23.84
N ALA A 170 -39.18 -16.67 24.64
CA ALA A 170 -38.05 -15.97 25.24
C ALA A 170 -37.09 -16.89 26.04
N GLY A 171 -37.63 -17.87 26.77
CA GLY A 171 -36.80 -18.82 27.54
C GLY A 171 -36.04 -19.81 26.66
N PHE A 172 -36.67 -20.32 25.62
CA PHE A 172 -36.05 -21.26 24.69
C PHE A 172 -35.05 -20.59 23.76
N GLY A 173 -35.46 -19.43 23.20
CA GLY A 173 -34.57 -18.66 22.31
C GLY A 173 -33.28 -18.23 22.99
N ARG A 174 -33.33 -17.79 24.26
CA ARG A 174 -32.12 -17.43 25.05
C ARG A 174 -31.21 -18.65 25.28
N ARG A 175 -31.75 -19.79 25.66
CA ARG A 175 -30.97 -21.02 25.88
C ARG A 175 -30.29 -21.48 24.59
N LEU A 176 -31.02 -21.47 23.48
CA LEU A 176 -30.48 -21.83 22.17
C LEU A 176 -29.39 -20.86 21.71
N ALA A 177 -29.59 -19.58 21.91
CA ALA A 177 -28.60 -18.54 21.55
C ALA A 177 -27.32 -18.67 22.38
N VAL A 178 -27.42 -18.88 23.69
CA VAL A 178 -26.25 -19.10 24.56
C VAL A 178 -25.55 -20.41 24.22
N ALA A 179 -26.29 -21.50 24.05
CA ALA A 179 -25.72 -22.78 23.66
C ALA A 179 -25.02 -22.72 22.30
N GLY A 180 -25.66 -22.07 21.31
CA GLY A 180 -25.06 -21.83 19.99
C GLY A 180 -23.78 -20.99 20.05
N LEU A 181 -23.77 -19.91 20.83
CA LEU A 181 -22.60 -19.08 21.03
C LEU A 181 -21.44 -19.85 21.70
N VAL A 182 -21.74 -20.60 22.78
CA VAL A 182 -20.76 -21.47 23.46
C VAL A 182 -20.18 -22.49 22.49
N LEU A 183 -21.04 -23.17 21.71
CA LEU A 183 -20.59 -24.15 20.73
C LEU A 183 -19.70 -23.55 19.65
N VAL A 184 -20.03 -22.35 19.16
CA VAL A 184 -19.26 -21.66 18.13
C VAL A 184 -17.94 -21.13 18.70
N VAL A 185 -17.93 -20.59 19.93
CA VAL A 185 -16.70 -20.15 20.60
C VAL A 185 -15.78 -21.33 20.88
N ALA A 186 -16.33 -22.44 21.41
CA ALA A 186 -15.54 -23.66 21.61
C ALA A 186 -15.07 -24.25 20.27
N GLY A 187 -15.92 -24.24 19.25
CA GLY A 187 -15.59 -24.68 17.89
C GLY A 187 -14.49 -23.85 17.26
N ALA A 188 -14.52 -22.52 17.43
CA ALA A 188 -13.48 -21.63 16.91
C ALA A 188 -12.10 -21.90 17.53
N ALA A 189 -12.05 -22.45 18.75
CA ALA A 189 -10.81 -22.83 19.41
C ALA A 189 -10.26 -24.20 18.94
N VAL A 190 -11.10 -25.07 18.39
CA VAL A 190 -10.74 -26.48 18.15
C VAL A 190 -10.99 -26.92 16.70
N LEU A 191 -11.97 -26.33 16.01
CA LEU A 191 -12.38 -26.75 14.67
C LEU A 191 -11.85 -25.79 13.60
N PRO A 192 -11.10 -26.26 12.59
CA PRO A 192 -10.58 -25.42 11.51
C PRO A 192 -11.68 -24.77 10.64
N GLY A 193 -12.90 -25.30 10.70
CA GLY A 193 -14.07 -24.80 9.96
C GLY A 193 -14.84 -23.66 10.62
N VAL A 194 -14.44 -23.17 11.80
CA VAL A 194 -15.10 -22.05 12.50
C VAL A 194 -14.05 -20.98 12.81
N ARG A 195 -14.27 -19.74 12.37
CA ARG A 195 -13.29 -18.64 12.58
C ARG A 195 -13.98 -17.33 12.94
N ALA A 196 -13.34 -16.56 13.82
CA ALA A 196 -13.70 -15.17 14.14
C ALA A 196 -12.83 -14.21 13.30
N GLY A 197 -12.89 -14.36 11.97
CA GLY A 197 -11.95 -13.69 11.05
C GLY A 197 -12.12 -12.17 10.99
N ASN A 198 -13.35 -11.66 11.12
CA ASN A 198 -13.59 -10.20 11.08
C ASN A 198 -13.21 -9.54 12.41
N ALA A 199 -13.47 -10.20 13.53
CA ALA A 199 -13.04 -9.72 14.85
C ALA A 199 -11.50 -9.65 14.92
N ALA A 200 -10.82 -10.71 14.48
CA ALA A 200 -9.36 -10.75 14.41
C ALA A 200 -8.79 -9.67 13.46
N LEU A 201 -9.44 -9.42 12.31
CA LEU A 201 -9.06 -8.36 11.39
C LEU A 201 -9.12 -6.99 12.07
N LEU A 202 -10.25 -6.66 12.72
CA LEU A 202 -10.43 -5.38 13.40
C LEU A 202 -9.46 -5.23 14.58
N GLU A 203 -9.29 -6.28 15.38
CA GLU A 203 -8.33 -6.30 16.49
C GLU A 203 -6.90 -6.07 15.97
N GLY A 204 -6.49 -6.76 14.91
CA GLY A 204 -5.17 -6.62 14.31
C GLY A 204 -4.91 -5.19 13.83
N LYS A 205 -5.89 -4.56 13.16
CA LYS A 205 -5.77 -3.15 12.74
C LYS A 205 -5.69 -2.18 13.94
N LEU A 206 -6.43 -2.43 15.01
CA LEU A 206 -6.35 -1.62 16.23
C LEU A 206 -5.00 -1.76 16.93
N ARG A 207 -4.50 -2.99 17.08
CA ARG A 207 -3.17 -3.26 17.64
C ARG A 207 -2.07 -2.57 16.85
N ALA A 208 -2.08 -2.72 15.52
CA ALA A 208 -1.13 -2.05 14.65
C ALA A 208 -1.15 -0.53 14.84
N GLY A 209 -2.33 0.07 15.03
CA GLY A 209 -2.47 1.50 15.32
C GLY A 209 -1.84 1.91 16.68
N VAL A 210 -2.03 1.09 17.73
CA VAL A 210 -1.44 1.34 19.05
C VAL A 210 0.10 1.19 19.02
N GLU A 211 0.58 0.12 18.38
CA GLU A 211 2.00 -0.15 18.21
C GLU A 211 2.69 0.95 17.40
N ALA A 212 2.02 1.49 16.38
CA ALA A 212 2.53 2.62 15.60
C ALA A 212 2.76 3.88 16.46
N VAL A 213 1.89 4.15 17.44
CA VAL A 213 2.06 5.29 18.36
C VAL A 213 3.25 5.07 19.31
N ALA A 214 3.41 3.85 19.83
CA ALA A 214 4.56 3.51 20.69
C ALA A 214 5.88 3.63 19.91
N SER A 215 5.91 3.07 18.70
CA SER A 215 7.05 3.11 17.79
C SER A 215 7.54 4.53 17.44
N LEU A 216 6.63 5.52 17.41
CA LEU A 216 7.03 6.92 17.19
C LEU A 216 7.85 7.52 18.32
N ARG A 217 7.57 7.13 19.57
CA ARG A 217 8.33 7.61 20.73
C ARG A 217 9.76 7.05 20.71
N ASP A 218 9.88 5.77 20.42
CA ASP A 218 11.18 5.10 20.32
C ASP A 218 11.98 5.68 19.15
N PHE A 219 11.30 5.96 18.03
CA PHE A 219 11.91 6.60 16.86
C PHE A 219 12.45 7.99 17.14
N ALA A 220 11.73 8.82 17.91
CA ALA A 220 12.19 10.16 18.27
C ALA A 220 13.53 10.11 19.03
N GLY A 221 13.71 9.12 19.92
CA GLY A 221 14.99 8.88 20.59
C GLY A 221 16.12 8.48 19.61
N ALA A 222 15.83 7.54 18.72
CA ALA A 222 16.80 7.10 17.70
C ALA A 222 17.15 8.20 16.68
N ALA A 223 16.20 9.06 16.35
CA ALA A 223 16.44 10.19 15.44
C ALA A 223 17.30 11.28 16.07
N ALA A 224 17.25 11.45 17.40
CA ALA A 224 18.06 12.41 18.13
C ALA A 224 19.53 11.96 18.31
N ASP A 225 19.79 10.65 18.24
CA ASP A 225 21.16 10.07 18.31
C ASP A 225 21.81 10.13 16.92
N ASP A 226 22.49 11.23 16.60
CA ASP A 226 23.12 11.49 15.31
C ASP A 226 24.64 11.37 15.37
N ALA A 227 25.12 10.17 15.10
CA ALA A 227 26.56 9.89 15.09
C ALA A 227 27.37 10.73 14.11
N LEU A 228 26.77 11.19 12.98
CA LEU A 228 27.46 12.05 12.00
C LEU A 228 27.63 13.47 12.50
N ALA A 229 26.78 13.94 13.40
CA ALA A 229 26.86 15.30 13.94
C ALA A 229 28.13 15.51 14.76
N GLU A 230 28.62 14.48 15.44
CA GLU A 230 29.77 14.54 16.36
C GLU A 230 31.11 14.32 15.67
N VAL A 231 31.14 13.80 14.42
CA VAL A 231 32.37 13.55 13.68
C VAL A 231 33.01 14.88 13.24
N PRO A 232 34.30 15.14 13.57
CA PRO A 232 35.02 16.29 13.06
C PRO A 232 35.06 16.32 11.53
N THR A 233 35.01 17.51 10.94
CA THR A 233 34.93 17.68 9.47
C THR A 233 36.14 17.08 8.73
N ASP A 234 37.35 17.18 9.31
CA ASP A 234 38.58 16.62 8.76
C ASP A 234 38.68 15.08 8.84
N ALA A 235 37.95 14.48 9.75
CA ALA A 235 37.83 13.01 9.86
C ALA A 235 36.67 12.44 9.03
N LEU A 236 35.75 13.30 8.57
CA LEU A 236 34.54 12.88 7.89
C LEU A 236 34.87 12.40 6.47
N LEU A 237 34.56 11.13 6.16
CA LEU A 237 34.74 10.52 4.84
C LEU A 237 36.19 10.64 4.30
N SER A 238 37.19 10.66 5.19
CA SER A 238 38.59 10.89 4.85
C SER A 238 39.16 9.87 3.84
N GLU A 239 38.67 8.62 3.83
CA GLU A 239 39.11 7.59 2.87
C GLU A 239 38.51 7.76 1.47
N LEU A 240 37.50 8.60 1.32
CA LEU A 240 36.84 8.89 0.03
C LEU A 240 37.27 10.23 -0.58
N GLN A 241 38.17 10.96 0.08
CA GLN A 241 38.60 12.31 -0.36
C GLN A 241 39.10 12.31 -1.81
N GLY A 242 38.53 13.27 -2.59
CA GLY A 242 38.91 13.47 -4.01
C GLY A 242 38.22 12.47 -4.96
N ARG A 243 37.36 11.59 -4.48
CA ARG A 243 36.61 10.62 -5.32
C ARG A 243 35.16 11.01 -5.46
N ASP A 244 34.59 10.80 -6.65
CA ASP A 244 33.15 10.85 -6.84
C ASP A 244 32.47 9.66 -6.14
N VAL A 245 31.26 9.87 -5.67
CA VAL A 245 30.45 8.82 -5.02
C VAL A 245 29.06 8.81 -5.65
N LEU A 246 28.73 7.73 -6.37
CA LEU A 246 27.44 7.54 -7.00
C LEU A 246 26.62 6.53 -6.24
N LEU A 247 25.55 6.97 -5.59
CA LEU A 247 24.55 6.11 -4.95
C LEU A 247 23.42 5.81 -5.95
N LEU A 248 23.57 4.73 -6.71
CA LEU A 248 22.63 4.33 -7.76
C LEU A 248 21.58 3.39 -7.21
N VAL A 249 20.34 3.86 -7.12
CA VAL A 249 19.21 3.09 -6.56
C VAL A 249 18.40 2.50 -7.70
N VAL A 250 18.54 1.17 -7.91
CA VAL A 250 17.82 0.44 -8.96
C VAL A 250 16.45 0.03 -8.43
N GLU A 251 15.39 0.58 -9.01
CA GLU A 251 14.01 0.33 -8.60
C GLU A 251 13.61 -1.15 -8.86
N SER A 252 12.79 -1.70 -7.95
CA SER A 252 12.26 -3.08 -8.04
C SER A 252 13.31 -4.19 -8.14
N TYR A 253 14.59 -3.90 -7.89
CA TYR A 253 15.67 -4.87 -7.90
C TYR A 253 15.96 -5.36 -6.49
N GLY A 254 15.66 -6.61 -6.22
CA GLY A 254 15.82 -7.20 -4.90
C GLY A 254 16.16 -8.69 -4.94
N ARG A 255 16.13 -9.33 -3.77
CA ARG A 255 16.52 -10.73 -3.61
C ARG A 255 15.80 -11.69 -4.57
N SER A 256 14.55 -11.43 -4.91
CA SER A 256 13.77 -12.26 -5.84
C SER A 256 14.38 -12.29 -7.25
N ALA A 257 14.98 -11.21 -7.71
CA ALA A 257 15.65 -11.17 -9.01
C ALA A 257 16.83 -12.17 -9.09
N LEU A 258 17.51 -12.43 -7.98
CA LEU A 258 18.66 -13.34 -7.92
C LEU A 258 18.28 -14.76 -7.47
N ALA A 259 17.38 -14.88 -6.49
CA ALA A 259 17.11 -16.16 -5.82
C ALA A 259 15.93 -16.93 -6.42
N HIS A 260 15.02 -16.26 -7.14
CA HIS A 260 13.86 -16.94 -7.72
C HIS A 260 14.26 -17.79 -8.95
N PRO A 261 13.81 -19.06 -9.05
CA PRO A 261 14.21 -19.97 -10.15
C PRO A 261 13.91 -19.45 -11.56
N ARG A 262 12.96 -18.54 -11.71
CA ARG A 262 12.59 -17.90 -12.98
C ARG A 262 13.59 -16.83 -13.41
N TYR A 263 14.12 -16.05 -12.48
CA TYR A 263 14.89 -14.84 -12.77
C TYR A 263 16.39 -15.04 -12.58
N GLY A 264 16.77 -15.77 -11.55
CA GLY A 264 18.18 -16.03 -11.21
C GLY A 264 19.02 -16.54 -12.36
N PRO A 265 18.56 -17.52 -13.17
CA PRO A 265 19.32 -18.04 -14.32
C PRO A 265 19.70 -16.98 -15.38
N THR A 266 18.94 -15.88 -15.47
CA THR A 266 19.24 -14.76 -16.38
C THR A 266 20.08 -13.68 -15.67
N ILE A 267 19.73 -13.31 -14.43
CA ILE A 267 20.34 -12.18 -13.73
C ILE A 267 21.74 -12.53 -13.19
N GLN A 268 21.96 -13.73 -12.70
CA GLN A 268 23.26 -14.11 -12.14
C GLN A 268 24.41 -14.06 -13.18
N PRO A 269 24.27 -14.59 -14.43
CA PRO A 269 25.31 -14.43 -15.43
C PRO A 269 25.57 -12.98 -15.84
N LEU A 270 24.54 -12.12 -15.83
CA LEU A 270 24.68 -10.69 -16.10
C LEU A 270 25.52 -10.01 -15.02
N LEU A 271 25.29 -10.31 -13.75
CA LEU A 271 26.11 -9.79 -12.65
C LEU A 271 27.56 -10.28 -12.72
N GLN A 272 27.80 -11.51 -13.12
CA GLN A 272 29.16 -12.04 -13.33
C GLN A 272 29.89 -11.27 -14.44
N ARG A 273 29.21 -10.95 -15.55
CA ARG A 273 29.78 -10.11 -16.62
C ARG A 273 30.06 -8.69 -16.10
N PHE A 274 29.12 -8.13 -15.35
CA PHE A 274 29.30 -6.81 -14.77
C PHE A 274 30.51 -6.77 -13.81
N GLU A 275 30.71 -7.79 -12.98
CA GLU A 275 31.88 -7.92 -12.12
C GLU A 275 33.18 -7.97 -12.95
N ALA A 276 33.19 -8.74 -14.05
CA ALA A 276 34.34 -8.77 -14.96
C ALA A 276 34.58 -7.41 -15.64
N THR A 277 33.53 -6.66 -15.94
CA THR A 277 33.64 -5.31 -16.49
C THR A 277 34.24 -4.34 -15.46
N LEU A 278 33.81 -4.43 -14.19
CA LEU A 278 34.39 -3.65 -13.10
C LEU A 278 35.89 -3.94 -12.95
N ASP A 279 36.27 -5.22 -12.92
CA ASP A 279 37.68 -5.63 -12.85
C ASP A 279 38.51 -5.10 -14.03
N ALA A 280 37.93 -5.10 -15.24
CA ALA A 280 38.59 -4.62 -16.45
C ALA A 280 38.90 -3.11 -16.44
N VAL A 281 38.09 -2.31 -15.74
CA VAL A 281 38.32 -0.86 -15.52
C VAL A 281 39.02 -0.54 -14.20
N GLY A 282 39.49 -1.57 -13.48
CA GLY A 282 40.28 -1.40 -12.26
C GLY A 282 39.45 -1.26 -10.98
N TYR A 283 38.16 -1.55 -11.02
CA TYR A 283 37.28 -1.47 -9.85
C TYR A 283 37.16 -2.81 -9.13
N GLY A 284 37.16 -2.79 -7.82
CA GLY A 284 36.80 -3.96 -7.01
C GLY A 284 35.32 -4.00 -6.70
N ALA A 285 34.71 -5.19 -6.67
CA ALA A 285 33.31 -5.38 -6.31
C ALA A 285 33.16 -5.99 -4.91
N ARG A 286 32.12 -5.58 -4.19
CA ARG A 286 31.65 -6.20 -2.94
C ARG A 286 30.12 -6.22 -2.96
N SER A 287 29.53 -7.30 -2.47
CA SER A 287 28.09 -7.49 -2.43
C SER A 287 27.62 -7.88 -1.04
N GLY A 288 26.41 -7.47 -0.68
CA GLY A 288 25.78 -7.81 0.57
C GLY A 288 24.26 -7.68 0.48
N TRP A 289 23.58 -8.15 1.52
CA TRP A 289 22.15 -8.05 1.66
C TRP A 289 21.79 -7.08 2.79
N LEU A 290 20.86 -6.16 2.48
CA LEU A 290 20.21 -5.32 3.46
C LEU A 290 18.73 -5.65 3.51
N THR A 291 18.15 -5.64 4.72
CA THR A 291 16.70 -5.76 4.88
C THR A 291 16.05 -4.42 4.57
N SER A 292 15.12 -4.41 3.60
CA SER A 292 14.34 -3.22 3.31
C SER A 292 13.41 -2.88 4.49
N PRO A 293 13.30 -1.61 4.90
CA PRO A 293 12.39 -1.19 5.96
C PRO A 293 10.92 -1.26 5.53
N VAL A 294 10.66 -1.43 4.23
CA VAL A 294 9.31 -1.43 3.65
C VAL A 294 9.12 -2.59 2.67
N THR A 295 7.88 -3.00 2.50
CA THR A 295 7.46 -4.02 1.54
C THR A 295 6.37 -3.44 0.64
N GLY A 296 6.56 -3.54 -0.68
CA GLY A 296 5.59 -3.09 -1.68
C GLY A 296 5.32 -1.58 -1.69
N GLY A 297 5.88 -0.87 -2.66
CA GLY A 297 5.79 0.59 -2.77
C GLY A 297 6.52 1.35 -1.66
N ARG A 298 6.45 2.66 -1.67
CA ARG A 298 7.06 3.55 -0.67
C ARG A 298 8.59 3.50 -0.65
N SER A 299 9.23 3.37 -1.82
CA SER A 299 10.69 3.33 -1.96
C SER A 299 11.38 4.54 -1.32
N TRP A 300 10.74 5.72 -1.28
CA TRP A 300 11.27 6.90 -0.61
C TRP A 300 11.59 6.69 0.88
N LEU A 301 10.91 5.76 1.57
CA LEU A 301 11.22 5.41 2.97
C LEU A 301 12.51 4.60 3.06
N ALA A 302 12.79 3.76 2.06
CA ALA A 302 14.05 3.02 1.98
C ALA A 302 15.23 3.96 1.67
N HIS A 303 15.06 4.91 0.74
CA HIS A 303 16.02 5.98 0.49
C HIS A 303 16.29 6.79 1.77
N ALA A 304 15.23 7.25 2.43
CA ALA A 304 15.34 7.99 3.69
C ALA A 304 16.03 7.17 4.79
N THR A 305 15.76 5.86 4.89
CA THR A 305 16.44 4.97 5.83
C THR A 305 17.94 4.94 5.59
N LEU A 306 18.34 4.74 4.34
CA LEU A 306 19.76 4.68 3.96
C LEU A 306 20.47 6.00 4.25
N LEU A 307 19.87 7.13 3.84
CA LEU A 307 20.46 8.46 4.00
C LEU A 307 20.40 8.99 5.42
N ALA A 308 19.39 8.61 6.20
CA ALA A 308 19.28 9.02 7.60
C ALA A 308 20.06 8.12 8.57
N GLY A 309 20.43 6.90 8.17
CA GLY A 309 21.06 5.90 9.05
C GLY A 309 20.15 5.46 10.21
N VAL A 310 18.83 5.61 10.06
CA VAL A 310 17.81 5.17 11.02
C VAL A 310 16.61 4.60 10.27
N GLU A 311 16.03 3.51 10.79
CA GLU A 311 14.97 2.78 10.09
C GLU A 311 13.66 3.59 9.99
N ILE A 312 13.25 3.87 8.75
CA ILE A 312 12.03 4.59 8.39
C ILE A 312 11.01 3.60 7.79
N GLY A 313 10.34 2.83 8.63
CA GLY A 313 9.39 1.80 8.18
C GLY A 313 8.02 2.32 7.77
N ASP A 314 7.69 3.57 8.10
CA ASP A 314 6.37 4.14 7.85
C ASP A 314 6.38 5.66 7.67
N GLN A 315 5.26 6.20 7.18
CA GLN A 315 5.13 7.63 6.85
C GLN A 315 5.18 8.55 8.09
N ARG A 316 4.83 8.07 9.28
CA ARG A 316 4.90 8.89 10.50
C ARG A 316 6.34 9.06 10.95
N ARG A 317 7.14 7.97 10.90
CA ARG A 317 8.58 8.05 11.13
C ARG A 317 9.23 8.98 10.12
N TYR A 318 8.82 8.91 8.85
CA TYR A 318 9.29 9.84 7.82
C TYR A 318 8.96 11.29 8.14
N ALA A 319 7.71 11.59 8.48
CA ALA A 319 7.32 12.94 8.89
C ALA A 319 8.04 13.40 10.17
N SER A 320 8.27 12.50 11.12
CA SER A 320 9.05 12.80 12.35
C SER A 320 10.52 13.04 12.02
N LEU A 321 11.11 12.29 11.08
CA LEU A 321 12.47 12.53 10.57
C LEU A 321 12.60 13.93 9.96
N LEU A 322 11.68 14.28 9.05
CA LEU A 322 11.69 15.59 8.37
C LEU A 322 11.53 16.77 9.34
N ALA A 323 10.92 16.55 10.50
CA ALA A 323 10.77 17.53 11.57
C ALA A 323 11.93 17.51 12.58
N SER A 324 12.87 16.57 12.48
CA SER A 324 14.01 16.43 13.40
C SER A 324 15.21 17.25 12.92
N GLU A 325 16.17 17.45 13.82
CA GLU A 325 17.47 18.08 13.52
C GLU A 325 18.52 17.07 13.04
N ARG A 326 18.14 15.80 12.88
CA ARG A 326 19.03 14.75 12.37
C ARG A 326 19.56 15.11 10.98
N ARG A 327 20.83 14.89 10.77
CA ARG A 327 21.51 15.15 9.50
C ARG A 327 21.51 13.88 8.64
N SER A 328 21.30 14.07 7.34
CA SER A 328 21.44 12.99 6.36
C SER A 328 22.92 12.70 6.05
N LEU A 329 23.19 11.56 5.45
CA LEU A 329 24.50 11.24 4.86
C LEU A 329 24.94 12.33 3.85
N VAL A 330 23.99 12.91 3.12
CA VAL A 330 24.25 14.02 2.17
C VAL A 330 24.86 15.24 2.86
N HIS A 331 24.33 15.63 4.04
CA HIS A 331 24.93 16.67 4.85
C HIS A 331 26.38 16.32 5.27
N GLY A 332 26.65 15.03 5.52
CA GLY A 332 27.99 14.53 5.80
C GLY A 332 28.95 14.81 4.63
N PHE A 333 28.55 14.45 3.42
CA PHE A 333 29.32 14.71 2.21
C PHE A 333 29.51 16.21 1.93
N ALA A 334 28.44 17.01 2.05
CA ALA A 334 28.52 18.46 1.88
C ALA A 334 29.51 19.11 2.87
N ARG A 335 29.47 18.71 4.16
CA ARG A 335 30.42 19.16 5.19
C ARG A 335 31.86 18.76 4.88
N ALA A 336 32.07 17.61 4.25
CA ALA A 336 33.38 17.11 3.88
C ALA A 336 33.90 17.66 2.52
N GLY A 337 33.13 18.53 1.86
CA GLY A 337 33.57 19.27 0.66
C GLY A 337 33.11 18.70 -0.67
N TRP A 338 32.20 17.72 -0.66
CA TRP A 338 31.57 17.23 -1.89
C TRP A 338 30.46 18.17 -2.36
N ARG A 339 30.33 18.32 -3.68
CA ARG A 339 29.08 18.78 -4.28
C ARG A 339 28.06 17.65 -4.22
N THR A 340 26.91 17.94 -3.63
CA THR A 340 25.86 16.92 -3.38
C THR A 340 24.67 17.13 -4.29
N VAL A 341 24.26 16.09 -5.01
CA VAL A 341 23.18 16.17 -5.98
C VAL A 341 22.19 14.99 -5.86
N ALA A 342 20.92 15.28 -6.14
CA ALA A 342 19.86 14.27 -6.30
C ALA A 342 19.40 14.26 -7.76
N VAL A 343 19.38 13.07 -8.38
CA VAL A 343 18.85 12.86 -9.74
C VAL A 343 17.61 11.99 -9.63
N MET A 344 16.44 12.64 -9.73
CA MET A 344 15.14 12.08 -9.37
C MET A 344 14.15 12.13 -10.55
N PRO A 345 14.34 11.30 -11.59
CA PRO A 345 13.52 11.32 -12.80
C PRO A 345 12.05 11.00 -12.57
N ALA A 346 11.69 10.31 -11.48
CA ALA A 346 10.29 10.03 -11.14
C ALA A 346 9.52 11.24 -10.59
N ILE A 347 10.22 12.28 -10.16
CA ILE A 347 9.59 13.45 -9.54
C ILE A 347 9.11 14.41 -10.61
N THR A 348 7.79 14.52 -10.77
CA THR A 348 7.11 15.40 -11.72
C THR A 348 6.33 16.54 -11.05
N MET A 349 6.24 16.53 -9.72
CA MET A 349 5.57 17.50 -8.86
C MET A 349 6.57 18.15 -7.89
N PRO A 350 6.23 19.28 -7.24
CA PRO A 350 7.07 19.85 -6.19
C PRO A 350 7.36 18.82 -5.09
N TRP A 351 8.62 18.75 -4.65
CA TRP A 351 9.10 17.85 -3.61
C TRP A 351 9.70 18.63 -2.44
N PRO A 352 8.86 19.25 -1.59
CA PRO A 352 9.33 20.06 -0.46
C PRO A 352 10.16 19.25 0.56
N GLU A 353 9.90 17.94 0.69
CA GLU A 353 10.62 17.03 1.57
C GLU A 353 12.11 16.90 1.18
N GLY A 354 12.44 17.14 -0.10
CA GLY A 354 13.80 17.12 -0.62
C GLY A 354 14.75 18.09 0.11
N ALA A 355 14.21 19.18 0.63
CA ALA A 355 14.99 20.16 1.40
C ALA A 355 15.62 19.58 2.67
N TRP A 356 14.99 18.57 3.30
CA TRP A 356 15.54 17.94 4.50
C TRP A 356 16.85 17.18 4.21
N PHE A 357 17.01 16.64 3.01
CA PHE A 357 18.21 15.85 2.68
C PHE A 357 19.46 16.70 2.54
N GLY A 358 19.35 17.96 2.15
CA GLY A 358 20.46 18.92 2.10
C GLY A 358 21.32 18.83 0.83
N TYR A 359 20.74 18.45 -0.32
CA TYR A 359 21.43 18.49 -1.62
C TYR A 359 21.70 19.91 -2.08
N ASP A 360 22.87 20.14 -2.68
CA ASP A 360 23.20 21.40 -3.35
C ASP A 360 22.37 21.60 -4.63
N ALA A 361 22.03 20.49 -5.32
CA ALA A 361 21.15 20.50 -6.47
C ALA A 361 20.23 19.28 -6.50
N THR A 362 19.01 19.48 -6.99
CA THR A 362 18.03 18.41 -7.21
C THR A 362 17.53 18.50 -8.65
N TYR A 363 17.75 17.44 -9.42
CA TYR A 363 17.31 17.31 -10.80
C TYR A 363 16.07 16.42 -10.88
N THR A 364 14.92 17.05 -11.03
CA THR A 364 13.63 16.35 -11.26
C THR A 364 13.45 15.98 -12.73
N ALA A 365 12.36 15.31 -13.08
CA ALA A 365 12.06 14.96 -14.47
C ALA A 365 12.17 16.15 -15.45
N ARG A 366 11.80 17.36 -15.01
CA ARG A 366 11.84 18.57 -15.84
C ARG A 366 13.25 19.10 -16.01
N ASP A 367 14.07 19.03 -14.97
CA ASP A 367 15.40 19.62 -14.92
C ASP A 367 16.41 18.80 -15.73
N LEU A 368 16.13 17.50 -15.93
CA LEU A 368 16.96 16.60 -16.72
C LEU A 368 16.91 16.88 -18.22
N GLY A 369 15.87 17.55 -18.72
CA GLY A 369 15.77 18.01 -20.10
C GLY A 369 15.52 16.90 -21.12
N TYR A 370 14.85 15.81 -20.75
CA TYR A 370 14.50 14.72 -21.65
C TYR A 370 13.50 15.17 -22.72
N ALA A 371 13.89 15.03 -24.00
CA ALA A 371 13.06 15.41 -25.15
C ALA A 371 12.29 14.23 -25.78
N GLY A 372 12.54 12.99 -25.34
CA GLY A 372 11.84 11.81 -25.81
C GLY A 372 10.44 11.66 -25.21
N GLU A 373 9.69 10.68 -25.72
CA GLU A 373 8.39 10.32 -25.12
C GLU A 373 8.58 9.44 -23.87
N PRO A 374 7.73 9.64 -22.83
CA PRO A 374 7.82 8.84 -21.62
C PRO A 374 7.39 7.38 -21.88
N PHE A 375 7.97 6.47 -21.11
CA PHE A 375 7.67 5.04 -21.11
C PHE A 375 6.53 4.76 -20.12
N ASN A 376 5.31 5.22 -20.43
CA ASN A 376 4.16 5.25 -19.55
C ASN A 376 4.43 6.07 -18.28
N TRP A 377 4.46 5.43 -17.13
CA TRP A 377 4.77 6.09 -15.86
C TRP A 377 6.26 6.43 -15.72
N VAL A 378 7.13 5.62 -16.33
CA VAL A 378 8.58 5.86 -16.37
C VAL A 378 8.84 7.04 -17.29
N THR A 379 9.28 8.15 -16.73
CA THR A 379 9.41 9.44 -17.43
C THR A 379 10.50 9.44 -18.49
N MET A 380 11.60 8.71 -18.24
CA MET A 380 12.76 8.55 -19.12
C MET A 380 13.51 7.24 -18.82
N PRO A 381 14.26 6.69 -19.77
CA PRO A 381 15.12 5.52 -19.54
C PRO A 381 16.30 5.83 -18.59
N ASP A 382 16.74 4.81 -17.83
CA ASP A 382 17.91 4.90 -16.95
C ASP A 382 19.17 5.35 -17.70
N GLN A 383 19.36 4.92 -18.94
CA GLN A 383 20.47 5.33 -19.77
C GLN A 383 20.50 6.85 -19.98
N TYR A 384 19.34 7.45 -20.24
CA TYR A 384 19.27 8.91 -20.35
C TYR A 384 19.54 9.59 -19.00
N THR A 385 19.02 9.04 -17.92
CA THR A 385 19.24 9.58 -16.56
C THR A 385 20.72 9.63 -16.22
N LEU A 386 21.48 8.56 -16.51
CA LEU A 386 22.92 8.51 -16.31
C LEU A 386 23.68 9.45 -17.26
N SER A 387 23.28 9.51 -18.54
CA SER A 387 23.85 10.47 -19.51
C SER A 387 23.63 11.92 -19.10
N ALA A 388 22.47 12.24 -18.52
CA ALA A 388 22.18 13.57 -18.00
C ALA A 388 23.05 13.91 -16.78
N LEU A 389 23.27 12.95 -15.87
CA LEU A 389 24.19 13.12 -14.74
C LEU A 389 25.62 13.44 -15.24
N GLU A 390 26.14 12.67 -16.21
CA GLU A 390 27.45 12.95 -16.80
C GLU A 390 27.53 14.38 -17.32
N ARG A 391 26.59 14.75 -18.16
CA ARG A 391 26.56 16.09 -18.80
C ARG A 391 26.43 17.25 -17.81
N LEU A 392 25.63 17.07 -16.75
CA LEU A 392 25.30 18.15 -15.81
C LEU A 392 26.33 18.32 -14.70
N GLU A 393 26.94 17.23 -14.23
CA GLU A 393 27.75 17.26 -13.01
C GLU A 393 29.14 16.67 -13.16
N LEU A 394 29.34 15.67 -14.03
CA LEU A 394 30.57 14.88 -14.02
C LEU A 394 31.54 15.19 -15.16
N ALA A 395 31.07 15.78 -16.27
CA ALA A 395 31.92 16.06 -17.47
C ALA A 395 32.99 17.12 -17.27
N ALA A 396 32.83 18.06 -16.34
CA ALA A 396 33.83 19.10 -16.09
C ALA A 396 35.01 18.53 -15.30
N SER A 397 36.23 18.81 -15.76
CA SER A 397 37.45 18.37 -15.08
C SER A 397 37.87 19.23 -13.88
N ASP A 398 37.44 20.50 -13.84
CA ASP A 398 37.75 21.43 -12.75
C ASP A 398 36.51 21.64 -11.88
N ARG A 399 36.21 20.65 -11.04
CA ARG A 399 35.07 20.61 -10.14
C ARG A 399 35.42 19.93 -8.82
N PRO A 400 34.71 20.20 -7.72
CA PRO A 400 34.82 19.40 -6.52
C PRO A 400 34.33 17.95 -6.79
N PRO A 401 34.74 17.00 -5.96
CA PRO A 401 34.16 15.64 -6.03
C PRO A 401 32.65 15.71 -5.86
N VAL A 402 31.91 14.83 -6.54
CA VAL A 402 30.44 14.78 -6.55
C VAL A 402 29.97 13.59 -5.73
N MET A 403 29.00 13.82 -4.83
CA MET A 403 28.15 12.78 -4.30
C MET A 403 26.78 12.88 -4.95
N ALA A 404 26.40 11.87 -5.74
CA ALA A 404 25.10 11.84 -6.42
C ALA A 404 24.25 10.68 -5.93
N GLU A 405 23.03 10.97 -5.47
CA GLU A 405 21.98 9.96 -5.36
C GLU A 405 21.16 9.95 -6.65
N VAL A 406 21.08 8.80 -7.30
CA VAL A 406 20.41 8.63 -8.60
C VAL A 406 19.34 7.56 -8.51
N ALA A 407 18.09 7.90 -8.71
CA ALA A 407 17.00 6.95 -8.82
C ALA A 407 16.91 6.41 -10.26
N LEU A 408 17.16 5.12 -10.45
CA LEU A 408 17.03 4.41 -11.73
C LEU A 408 15.67 3.73 -11.80
N ILE A 409 14.78 4.24 -12.63
CA ILE A 409 13.35 3.93 -12.61
C ILE A 409 12.87 3.03 -13.75
N SER A 410 13.74 2.59 -14.66
CA SER A 410 13.31 1.75 -15.80
C SER A 410 12.76 0.40 -15.38
N SER A 411 13.19 -0.13 -14.24
CA SER A 411 12.67 -1.37 -13.65
C SER A 411 11.45 -1.18 -12.72
N HIS A 412 10.86 0.02 -12.68
CA HIS A 412 9.58 0.26 -12.01
C HIS A 412 8.40 -0.28 -12.84
N ALA A 413 7.36 -0.76 -12.14
CA ALA A 413 6.11 -1.13 -12.82
C ALA A 413 5.56 0.08 -13.63
N PRO A 414 4.97 -0.13 -14.80
CA PRO A 414 4.39 -1.37 -15.35
C PRO A 414 5.34 -2.27 -16.17
N TRP A 415 6.65 -2.02 -16.20
CA TRP A 415 7.70 -2.82 -16.86
C TRP A 415 7.54 -2.96 -18.39
N THR A 416 6.82 -2.06 -19.03
CA THR A 416 6.59 -2.09 -20.49
C THR A 416 6.18 -0.70 -20.98
N PRO A 417 6.69 -0.27 -22.13
CA PRO A 417 7.77 -0.87 -22.91
C PRO A 417 9.14 -0.70 -22.27
N ILE A 418 10.16 -1.44 -22.73
CA ILE A 418 11.55 -1.33 -22.31
C ILE A 418 12.42 -1.12 -23.55
N PRO A 419 13.28 -0.08 -23.62
CA PRO A 419 14.21 0.13 -24.73
C PRO A 419 15.39 -0.82 -24.65
N PRO A 420 16.15 -1.01 -25.73
CA PRO A 420 17.51 -1.57 -25.65
C PRO A 420 18.48 -0.56 -25.06
N VAL A 421 19.65 -1.02 -24.60
CA VAL A 421 20.81 -0.16 -24.35
C VAL A 421 21.35 0.30 -25.71
N LEU A 422 21.47 1.61 -25.88
CA LEU A 422 21.96 2.24 -27.10
C LEU A 422 23.45 2.61 -26.93
N ASP A 423 24.09 3.00 -28.05
CA ASP A 423 25.38 3.66 -28.00
C ASP A 423 25.26 4.96 -27.19
N TRP A 424 26.21 5.22 -26.27
CA TRP A 424 26.17 6.38 -25.39
C TRP A 424 26.23 7.70 -26.15
N ASP A 425 27.02 7.74 -27.26
CA ASP A 425 27.12 8.92 -28.13
C ASP A 425 25.80 9.22 -28.86
N ALA A 426 24.93 8.23 -29.01
CA ALA A 426 23.64 8.40 -29.66
C ALA A 426 22.52 8.88 -28.74
N VAL A 427 22.72 8.88 -27.41
CA VAL A 427 21.69 9.23 -26.42
C VAL A 427 21.21 10.67 -26.58
N GLY A 428 22.12 11.61 -26.77
CA GLY A 428 21.83 13.02 -27.04
C GLY A 428 20.84 13.64 -26.05
N ASP A 429 19.77 14.25 -26.58
CA ASP A 429 18.67 14.84 -25.80
C ASP A 429 17.58 13.82 -25.38
N GLY A 430 17.78 12.54 -25.70
CA GLY A 430 16.86 11.45 -25.40
C GLY A 430 15.74 11.24 -26.43
N SER A 431 15.61 12.06 -27.47
CA SER A 431 14.60 11.89 -28.51
C SER A 431 14.75 10.55 -29.28
N VAL A 432 15.95 10.00 -29.30
CA VAL A 432 16.28 8.67 -29.87
C VAL A 432 15.48 7.54 -29.23
N PHE A 433 14.98 7.70 -28.01
CA PHE A 433 14.18 6.68 -27.29
C PHE A 433 12.69 6.69 -27.67
N THR A 434 12.20 7.74 -28.34
CA THR A 434 10.76 7.87 -28.71
C THR A 434 10.21 6.67 -29.50
N PRO A 435 10.89 6.07 -30.48
CA PRO A 435 10.38 4.88 -31.17
C PRO A 435 10.17 3.68 -30.25
N TYR A 436 11.02 3.54 -29.22
CA TYR A 436 10.93 2.44 -28.25
C TYR A 436 9.81 2.67 -27.23
N ALA A 437 9.53 3.93 -26.85
CA ALA A 437 8.39 4.27 -25.99
C ALA A 437 7.04 3.91 -26.64
N ARG A 438 6.97 3.93 -27.94
CA ARG A 438 5.79 3.53 -28.74
C ARG A 438 5.76 2.06 -29.12
N ALA A 439 6.86 1.32 -28.88
CA ALA A 439 6.98 -0.07 -29.29
C ALA A 439 6.37 -1.02 -28.23
N GLY A 440 5.89 -2.16 -28.70
CA GLY A 440 5.38 -3.22 -27.85
C GLY A 440 3.93 -3.01 -27.39
N ASP A 441 3.46 -3.95 -26.60
CA ASP A 441 2.09 -3.92 -26.07
C ASP A 441 1.97 -2.99 -24.86
N PRO A 442 0.88 -2.21 -24.77
CA PRO A 442 0.65 -1.33 -23.63
C PRO A 442 0.37 -2.12 -22.34
N PRO A 443 0.57 -1.52 -21.17
CA PRO A 443 0.34 -2.16 -19.87
C PRO A 443 -1.01 -2.88 -19.76
N ALA A 444 -2.09 -2.25 -20.25
CA ALA A 444 -3.44 -2.82 -20.22
C ALA A 444 -3.57 -4.17 -20.96
N VAL A 445 -2.68 -4.46 -21.93
CA VAL A 445 -2.61 -5.74 -22.65
C VAL A 445 -1.71 -6.72 -21.89
N VAL A 446 -0.52 -6.27 -21.49
CA VAL A 446 0.48 -7.13 -20.82
C VAL A 446 -0.06 -7.63 -19.48
N TRP A 447 -0.70 -6.78 -18.70
CA TRP A 447 -1.14 -7.09 -17.34
C TRP A 447 -2.37 -8.00 -17.25
N ARG A 448 -2.93 -8.40 -18.38
CA ARG A 448 -3.96 -9.47 -18.43
C ARG A 448 -3.38 -10.87 -18.28
N ASP A 449 -2.06 -11.01 -18.46
CA ASP A 449 -1.37 -12.28 -18.41
C ASP A 449 -0.19 -12.20 -17.44
N ALA A 450 -0.28 -12.94 -16.33
CA ALA A 450 0.72 -12.95 -15.28
C ALA A 450 2.12 -13.42 -15.76
N GLU A 451 2.17 -14.31 -16.76
CA GLU A 451 3.44 -14.77 -17.32
C GLU A 451 4.11 -13.67 -18.14
N ARG A 452 3.34 -12.88 -18.87
CA ARG A 452 3.84 -11.72 -19.60
C ARG A 452 4.34 -10.63 -18.65
N VAL A 453 3.63 -10.36 -17.55
CA VAL A 453 4.07 -9.42 -16.52
C VAL A 453 5.42 -9.83 -15.95
N ARG A 454 5.58 -11.12 -15.60
CA ARG A 454 6.84 -11.64 -15.06
C ARG A 454 8.00 -11.59 -16.08
N ALA A 455 7.71 -11.84 -17.35
CA ALA A 455 8.69 -11.71 -18.43
C ALA A 455 9.12 -10.25 -18.64
N GLN A 456 8.20 -9.29 -18.55
CA GLN A 456 8.52 -7.87 -18.65
C GLN A 456 9.31 -7.36 -17.43
N TYR A 457 8.97 -7.82 -16.22
CA TYR A 457 9.77 -7.53 -15.05
C TYR A 457 11.23 -7.97 -15.22
N LEU A 458 11.44 -9.21 -15.71
CA LEU A 458 12.80 -9.71 -15.96
C LEU A 458 13.55 -8.82 -16.95
N LYS A 459 12.93 -8.47 -18.10
CA LYS A 459 13.52 -7.57 -19.10
C LYS A 459 13.86 -6.20 -18.53
N ALA A 460 13.00 -5.66 -17.66
CA ALA A 460 13.22 -4.37 -17.06
C ALA A 460 14.44 -4.36 -16.12
N VAL A 461 14.59 -5.42 -15.30
CA VAL A 461 15.76 -5.58 -14.43
C VAL A 461 17.04 -5.85 -15.26
N GLU A 462 16.96 -6.69 -16.31
CA GLU A 462 18.08 -6.90 -17.24
C GLU A 462 18.53 -5.58 -17.86
N TYR A 463 17.60 -4.76 -18.34
CA TYR A 463 17.90 -3.46 -18.92
C TYR A 463 18.60 -2.54 -17.91
N ALA A 464 18.05 -2.40 -16.68
CA ALA A 464 18.65 -1.57 -15.65
C ALA A 464 20.09 -1.97 -15.33
N LEU A 465 20.34 -3.29 -15.13
CA LEU A 465 21.68 -3.79 -14.83
C LEU A 465 22.64 -3.70 -16.03
N ALA A 466 22.15 -3.94 -17.25
CA ALA A 466 22.96 -3.78 -18.46
C ALA A 466 23.37 -2.33 -18.70
N ASN A 467 22.50 -1.36 -18.31
CA ASN A 467 22.88 0.06 -18.35
C ASN A 467 24.00 0.38 -17.36
N LEU A 468 24.00 -0.19 -16.17
CA LEU A 468 25.07 0.00 -15.19
C LEU A 468 26.37 -0.61 -15.69
N GLU A 469 26.34 -1.83 -16.25
CA GLU A 469 27.49 -2.46 -16.88
C GLU A 469 28.08 -1.57 -17.99
N ALA A 470 27.22 -1.12 -18.92
CA ALA A 470 27.62 -0.27 -20.02
C ALA A 470 28.11 1.12 -19.56
N TYR A 471 27.50 1.70 -18.52
CA TYR A 471 27.91 2.95 -17.92
C TYR A 471 29.34 2.86 -17.39
N VAL A 472 29.62 1.85 -16.57
CA VAL A 472 30.97 1.65 -16.02
C VAL A 472 31.99 1.37 -17.13
N ALA A 473 31.64 0.57 -18.13
CA ALA A 473 32.53 0.29 -19.26
C ALA A 473 32.92 1.56 -20.06
N THR A 474 31.99 2.52 -20.15
CA THR A 474 32.18 3.74 -20.97
C THR A 474 32.70 4.91 -20.17
N HIS A 475 32.25 5.10 -18.94
CA HIS A 475 32.49 6.28 -18.11
C HIS A 475 33.31 5.97 -16.85
N GLY A 476 33.76 4.73 -16.65
CA GLY A 476 34.63 4.35 -15.53
C GLY A 476 35.94 5.18 -15.57
N ARG A 477 36.34 5.73 -14.41
CA ARG A 477 37.50 6.59 -14.26
C ARG A 477 38.11 6.48 -12.85
N ASP A 478 39.36 6.83 -12.68
CA ASP A 478 40.12 6.62 -11.43
C ASP A 478 39.57 7.42 -10.23
N ASP A 479 38.83 8.49 -10.49
CA ASP A 479 38.24 9.39 -9.47
C ASP A 479 36.76 9.07 -9.13
N LEU A 480 36.20 7.99 -9.67
CA LEU A 480 34.83 7.53 -9.40
C LEU A 480 34.82 6.40 -8.37
#